data_3ed8ba205330d497148c41e921868ce9
#
_entry.id   3ed8ba205330d497148c41e921868ce9
#
_cell.length_a   1.000
_cell.length_b   1.000
_cell.length_c   1.000
_cell.angle_alpha   90.00
_cell.angle_beta   90.00
_cell.angle_gamma   90.00
#
_symmetry.space_group_name_H-M   'P 1'
#
loop_
_entity.id
_entity.type
_entity.pdbx_description
1 polymer ?
#
loop_
_entity_poly.entity_id
_entity_poly.type
_entity_poly.pdbx_seq_one_letter_code
_entity_poly.pdbx_strand_id
1 'polypeptide(L)'
;MQTRKTDSIRLMFDSIARNYDRLNHLLSVGVDRSWRRRSLRWVVDRSREQEILDLACGTGDYSLAIARRAHPATRVTGLDLSEGMLEVMRRKVAEAGLADRISTLVGNAEEMPFGDAQFDRVTIGFGIRNFEHRERALAEMLRVLKPGGRVVILELSVPAWQPARWCYNLYFTRVLPVVGGMVSGQRSAYSYLPASVLAFPPKEEWMATMRACGFAAVRHRALSLGICRMYIGDKPL
;
A
#
# COMPACT_ATOMS: atom_id res chain seq x y z
N MET A 1 -5.34 5.72 -29.53
CA MET A 1 -6.04 5.91 -28.24
C MET A 1 -5.01 5.77 -27.15
N GLN A 2 -4.61 6.84 -26.48
CA GLN A 2 -3.65 6.76 -25.37
C GLN A 2 -4.33 6.03 -24.20
N THR A 3 -3.78 4.88 -23.83
CA THR A 3 -4.25 4.11 -22.66
C THR A 3 -4.04 4.97 -21.42
N ARG A 4 -5.08 5.17 -20.59
CA ARG A 4 -4.93 5.93 -19.34
C ARG A 4 -3.88 5.27 -18.46
N LYS A 5 -3.12 6.05 -17.69
CA LYS A 5 -2.08 5.54 -16.78
C LYS A 5 -2.62 4.42 -15.89
N THR A 6 -3.82 4.60 -15.36
CA THR A 6 -4.54 3.64 -14.52
C THR A 6 -4.71 2.28 -15.21
N ASP A 7 -5.11 2.24 -16.50
CA ASP A 7 -5.29 0.98 -17.24
C ASP A 7 -3.95 0.26 -17.47
N SER A 8 -2.90 1.02 -17.81
CA SER A 8 -1.56 0.46 -18.00
C SER A 8 -1.02 -0.17 -16.71
N ILE A 9 -1.25 0.48 -15.57
CA ILE A 9 -0.87 -0.01 -14.24
C ILE A 9 -1.65 -1.28 -13.91
N ARG A 10 -2.97 -1.30 -14.11
CA ARG A 10 -3.81 -2.47 -13.90
C ARG A 10 -3.33 -3.67 -14.71
N LEU A 11 -3.14 -3.50 -16.01
CA LEU A 11 -2.65 -4.57 -16.90
C LEU A 11 -1.28 -5.11 -16.49
N MET A 12 -0.37 -4.21 -16.07
CA MET A 12 0.94 -4.62 -15.56
C MET A 12 0.80 -5.50 -14.31
N PHE A 13 -0.01 -5.09 -13.32
CA PHE A 13 -0.21 -5.86 -12.09
C PHE A 13 -0.94 -7.18 -12.35
N ASP A 14 -1.95 -7.21 -13.22
CA ASP A 14 -2.62 -8.45 -13.64
C ASP A 14 -1.61 -9.47 -14.22
N SER A 15 -0.66 -8.99 -15.03
CA SER A 15 0.32 -9.86 -15.70
C SER A 15 1.33 -10.52 -14.74
N ILE A 16 1.61 -9.88 -13.59
CA ILE A 16 2.61 -10.38 -12.60
C ILE A 16 1.97 -11.01 -11.35
N ALA A 17 0.65 -10.98 -11.20
CA ALA A 17 -0.07 -11.31 -9.97
C ALA A 17 0.35 -12.65 -9.36
N ARG A 18 0.50 -13.70 -10.18
CA ARG A 18 0.88 -15.06 -9.71
C ARG A 18 2.26 -15.14 -9.06
N ASN A 19 3.19 -14.30 -9.50
CA ASN A 19 4.58 -14.30 -9.01
C ASN A 19 4.90 -13.11 -8.09
N TYR A 20 3.94 -12.20 -7.91
CA TYR A 20 4.12 -10.92 -7.24
C TYR A 20 4.72 -11.05 -5.84
N ASP A 21 4.16 -11.91 -4.99
CA ASP A 21 4.62 -12.06 -3.61
C ASP A 21 6.06 -12.59 -3.55
N ARG A 22 6.36 -13.63 -4.36
CA ARG A 22 7.71 -14.23 -4.41
C ARG A 22 8.74 -13.17 -4.82
N LEU A 23 8.40 -12.35 -5.80
CA LEU A 23 9.25 -11.28 -6.31
C LEU A 23 9.44 -10.17 -5.27
N ASN A 24 8.36 -9.68 -4.66
CA ASN A 24 8.44 -8.63 -3.65
C ASN A 24 9.23 -9.08 -2.41
N HIS A 25 9.00 -10.29 -1.92
CA HIS A 25 9.75 -10.80 -0.78
C HIS A 25 11.22 -11.05 -1.11
N LEU A 26 11.53 -11.52 -2.30
CA LEU A 26 12.91 -11.66 -2.76
C LEU A 26 13.60 -10.30 -2.86
N LEU A 27 12.97 -9.33 -3.53
CA LEU A 27 13.53 -8.01 -3.76
C LEU A 27 13.60 -7.15 -2.47
N SER A 28 12.72 -7.35 -1.52
CA SER A 28 12.78 -6.70 -0.21
C SER A 28 13.61 -7.47 0.81
N VAL A 29 14.13 -8.65 0.44
CA VAL A 29 14.77 -9.59 1.38
C VAL A 29 13.86 -9.86 2.59
N GLY A 30 12.53 -9.86 2.38
CA GLY A 30 11.50 -10.08 3.40
C GLY A 30 11.31 -8.91 4.40
N VAL A 31 12.00 -7.79 4.24
CA VAL A 31 11.91 -6.63 5.14
C VAL A 31 10.53 -5.95 5.05
N ASP A 32 9.85 -6.05 3.90
CA ASP A 32 8.49 -5.56 3.69
C ASP A 32 7.48 -6.11 4.72
N ARG A 33 7.63 -7.38 5.12
CA ARG A 33 6.83 -7.99 6.19
C ARG A 33 7.04 -7.29 7.54
N SER A 34 8.29 -6.91 7.84
CA SER A 34 8.63 -6.17 9.05
C SER A 34 8.01 -4.77 9.05
N TRP A 35 8.00 -4.08 7.89
CA TRP A 35 7.38 -2.76 7.77
C TRP A 35 5.86 -2.84 8.00
N ARG A 36 5.15 -3.78 7.34
CA ARG A 36 3.73 -4.01 7.60
C ARG A 36 3.48 -4.35 9.07
N ARG A 37 4.24 -5.28 9.67
CA ARG A 37 4.08 -5.63 11.09
C ARG A 37 4.28 -4.44 12.03
N ARG A 38 5.24 -3.57 11.75
CA ARG A 38 5.49 -2.36 12.55
C ARG A 38 4.37 -1.32 12.43
N SER A 39 3.68 -1.26 11.29
CA SER A 39 2.56 -0.34 11.09
C SER A 39 1.29 -0.78 11.82
N LEU A 40 1.11 -2.08 12.10
CA LEU A 40 -0.10 -2.61 12.73
C LEU A 40 -0.46 -1.93 14.06
N ARG A 41 0.52 -1.46 14.83
CA ARG A 41 0.27 -0.69 16.08
C ARG A 41 -0.48 0.64 15.87
N TRP A 42 -0.50 1.14 14.62
CA TRP A 42 -1.19 2.36 14.24
C TRP A 42 -2.54 2.08 13.57
N VAL A 43 -2.72 0.86 13.11
CA VAL A 43 -3.91 0.40 12.40
C VAL A 43 -4.86 -0.32 13.33
N VAL A 44 -4.34 -1.28 14.10
CA VAL A 44 -5.15 -2.24 14.86
C VAL A 44 -5.36 -1.78 16.30
N ASP A 45 -6.63 -1.73 16.70
CA ASP A 45 -7.05 -1.71 18.09
C ASP A 45 -7.55 -3.11 18.46
N ARG A 46 -6.86 -3.76 19.42
CA ARG A 46 -7.18 -5.13 19.82
C ARG A 46 -8.31 -5.21 20.85
N SER A 47 -8.67 -4.07 21.43
CA SER A 47 -9.69 -3.99 22.48
C SER A 47 -11.12 -3.90 21.95
N ARG A 48 -11.28 -3.57 20.66
CA ARG A 48 -12.59 -3.39 20.03
C ARG A 48 -12.57 -3.85 18.55
N GLU A 49 -13.75 -4.11 18.05
CA GLU A 49 -13.98 -4.32 16.62
C GLU A 49 -13.72 -3.04 15.81
N GLN A 50 -13.33 -3.22 14.57
CA GLN A 50 -13.05 -2.13 13.62
C GLN A 50 -13.50 -2.54 12.21
N GLU A 51 -13.93 -1.54 11.44
CA GLU A 51 -14.05 -1.64 9.99
C GLU A 51 -12.79 -1.04 9.35
N ILE A 52 -12.00 -1.85 8.63
CA ILE A 52 -10.72 -1.45 8.08
C ILE A 52 -10.73 -1.62 6.56
N LEU A 53 -10.35 -0.56 5.85
CA LEU A 53 -10.20 -0.57 4.39
C LEU A 53 -8.71 -0.64 4.03
N ASP A 54 -8.33 -1.64 3.23
CA ASP A 54 -6.97 -1.79 2.69
C ASP A 54 -7.00 -1.46 1.19
N LEU A 55 -6.47 -0.31 0.80
CA LEU A 55 -6.48 0.21 -0.56
C LEU A 55 -5.25 -0.24 -1.33
N ALA A 56 -5.43 -0.53 -2.63
CA ALA A 56 -4.41 -1.16 -3.45
C ALA A 56 -3.84 -2.39 -2.72
N CYS A 57 -4.75 -3.23 -2.23
CA CYS A 57 -4.43 -4.33 -1.32
C CYS A 57 -3.62 -5.45 -2.00
N GLY A 58 -3.58 -5.47 -3.34
CA GLY A 58 -2.84 -6.45 -4.13
C GLY A 58 -3.23 -7.88 -3.77
N THR A 59 -2.23 -8.69 -3.49
CA THR A 59 -2.39 -10.09 -3.08
C THR A 59 -2.79 -10.29 -1.62
N GLY A 60 -3.09 -9.22 -0.87
CA GLY A 60 -3.68 -9.27 0.45
C GLY A 60 -2.73 -9.48 1.63
N ASP A 61 -1.41 -9.39 1.46
CA ASP A 61 -0.45 -9.58 2.55
C ASP A 61 -0.71 -8.65 3.75
N TYR A 62 -1.10 -7.40 3.47
CA TYR A 62 -1.37 -6.44 4.54
C TYR A 62 -2.72 -6.72 5.20
N SER A 63 -3.76 -6.97 4.42
CA SER A 63 -5.09 -7.37 4.91
C SER A 63 -5.03 -8.60 5.81
N LEU A 64 -4.29 -9.65 5.41
CA LEU A 64 -4.07 -10.85 6.22
C LEU A 64 -3.33 -10.54 7.52
N ALA A 65 -2.29 -9.69 7.48
CA ALA A 65 -1.55 -9.29 8.67
C ALA A 65 -2.41 -8.48 9.65
N ILE A 66 -3.29 -7.62 9.15
CA ILE A 66 -4.28 -6.85 9.92
C ILE A 66 -5.26 -7.81 10.60
N ALA A 67 -5.95 -8.66 9.83
CA ALA A 67 -6.96 -9.57 10.35
C ALA A 67 -6.43 -10.53 11.42
N ARG A 68 -5.21 -11.05 11.24
CA ARG A 68 -4.56 -11.93 12.23
C ARG A 68 -4.22 -11.23 13.55
N ARG A 69 -4.08 -9.91 13.54
CA ARG A 69 -3.66 -9.12 14.71
C ARG A 69 -4.81 -8.40 15.40
N ALA A 70 -5.86 -8.11 14.65
CA ALA A 70 -7.02 -7.35 15.10
C ALA A 70 -7.94 -8.16 16.04
N HIS A 71 -8.87 -7.46 16.67
CA HIS A 71 -9.97 -8.08 17.41
C HIS A 71 -10.70 -9.10 16.50
N PRO A 72 -11.16 -10.26 17.02
CA PRO A 72 -11.80 -11.31 16.19
C PRO A 72 -12.99 -10.83 15.37
N ALA A 73 -13.77 -9.87 15.86
CA ALA A 73 -14.90 -9.29 15.14
C ALA A 73 -14.53 -8.20 14.12
N THR A 74 -13.25 -7.79 14.05
CA THR A 74 -12.78 -6.80 13.05
C THR A 74 -12.93 -7.35 11.65
N ARG A 75 -13.47 -6.54 10.75
CA ARG A 75 -13.60 -6.82 9.32
C ARG A 75 -12.61 -5.99 8.52
N VAL A 76 -12.11 -6.59 7.45
CA VAL A 76 -11.18 -5.94 6.52
C VAL A 76 -11.76 -6.01 5.12
N THR A 77 -11.88 -4.87 4.46
CA THR A 77 -12.25 -4.80 3.04
C THR A 77 -11.01 -4.43 2.23
N GLY A 78 -10.61 -5.30 1.32
CA GLY A 78 -9.52 -5.04 0.36
C GLY A 78 -10.08 -4.48 -0.93
N LEU A 79 -9.60 -3.33 -1.37
CA LEU A 79 -9.93 -2.71 -2.67
C LEU A 79 -8.68 -2.68 -3.55
N ASP A 80 -8.79 -3.20 -4.76
CA ASP A 80 -7.73 -3.12 -5.78
C ASP A 80 -8.31 -2.98 -7.19
N LEU A 81 -7.56 -2.39 -8.10
CA LEU A 81 -7.93 -2.30 -9.53
C LEU A 81 -7.76 -3.62 -10.27
N SER A 82 -6.83 -4.47 -9.81
CA SER A 82 -6.44 -5.70 -10.47
C SER A 82 -7.25 -6.88 -9.95
N GLU A 83 -8.13 -7.41 -10.78
CA GLU A 83 -8.86 -8.65 -10.46
C GLU A 83 -7.89 -9.81 -10.28
N GLY A 84 -6.83 -9.89 -11.09
CA GLY A 84 -5.82 -10.95 -10.95
C GLY A 84 -5.12 -10.94 -9.59
N MET A 85 -4.86 -9.77 -9.01
CA MET A 85 -4.35 -9.63 -7.65
C MET A 85 -5.36 -10.12 -6.61
N LEU A 86 -6.63 -9.71 -6.76
CA LEU A 86 -7.69 -10.10 -5.84
C LEU A 86 -8.00 -11.61 -5.88
N GLU A 87 -7.87 -12.27 -7.03
CA GLU A 87 -7.98 -13.74 -7.12
C GLU A 87 -6.92 -14.43 -6.26
N VAL A 88 -5.67 -13.95 -6.30
CA VAL A 88 -4.59 -14.46 -5.44
C VAL A 88 -4.92 -14.19 -3.97
N MET A 89 -5.40 -12.99 -3.65
CA MET A 89 -5.81 -12.62 -2.29
C MET A 89 -6.92 -13.54 -1.77
N ARG A 90 -8.01 -13.75 -2.52
CA ARG A 90 -9.14 -14.61 -2.12
C ARG A 90 -8.67 -16.04 -1.79
N ARG A 91 -7.78 -16.61 -2.61
CA ARG A 91 -7.19 -17.91 -2.34
C ARG A 91 -6.41 -17.93 -1.02
N LYS A 92 -5.53 -16.94 -0.79
CA LYS A 92 -4.76 -16.82 0.46
C LYS A 92 -5.65 -16.61 1.68
N VAL A 93 -6.73 -15.85 1.54
CA VAL A 93 -7.73 -15.62 2.58
C VAL A 93 -8.46 -16.91 2.94
N ALA A 94 -8.88 -17.70 1.94
CA ALA A 94 -9.51 -19.02 2.14
C ALA A 94 -8.55 -20.02 2.81
N GLU A 95 -7.31 -20.11 2.33
CA GLU A 95 -6.25 -20.95 2.92
C GLU A 95 -5.93 -20.55 4.38
N ALA A 96 -6.09 -19.29 4.72
CA ALA A 96 -5.88 -18.79 6.09
C ALA A 96 -7.11 -18.93 7.01
N GLY A 97 -8.26 -19.39 6.51
CA GLY A 97 -9.51 -19.50 7.27
C GLY A 97 -10.08 -18.15 7.70
N LEU A 98 -9.89 -17.10 6.88
CA LEU A 98 -10.29 -15.72 7.20
C LEU A 98 -11.35 -15.15 6.25
N ALA A 99 -12.05 -16.01 5.49
CA ALA A 99 -13.05 -15.62 4.49
C ALA A 99 -14.29 -14.90 5.09
N ASP A 100 -14.60 -15.16 6.34
CA ASP A 100 -15.66 -14.49 7.10
C ASP A 100 -15.28 -13.08 7.59
N ARG A 101 -13.98 -12.75 7.56
CA ARG A 101 -13.42 -11.49 8.09
C ARG A 101 -12.78 -10.59 7.06
N ILE A 102 -12.43 -11.12 5.89
CA ILE A 102 -11.79 -10.36 4.80
C ILE A 102 -12.64 -10.49 3.54
N SER A 103 -13.13 -9.36 3.07
CA SER A 103 -13.81 -9.23 1.78
C SER A 103 -12.94 -8.52 0.76
N THR A 104 -13.22 -8.72 -0.54
CA THR A 104 -12.47 -8.08 -1.63
C THR A 104 -13.42 -7.43 -2.62
N LEU A 105 -13.03 -6.27 -3.13
CA LEU A 105 -13.79 -5.53 -4.12
C LEU A 105 -12.84 -4.97 -5.20
N VAL A 106 -13.21 -5.13 -6.47
CA VAL A 106 -12.53 -4.43 -7.57
C VAL A 106 -13.00 -2.98 -7.58
N GLY A 107 -12.06 -2.05 -7.57
CA GLY A 107 -12.42 -0.63 -7.61
C GLY A 107 -11.22 0.30 -7.65
N ASN A 108 -11.51 1.56 -7.97
CA ASN A 108 -10.54 2.63 -8.03
C ASN A 108 -10.51 3.38 -6.68
N ALA A 109 -9.32 3.50 -6.07
CA ALA A 109 -9.14 4.26 -4.85
C ALA A 109 -9.37 5.78 -5.01
N GLU A 110 -9.42 6.28 -6.25
CA GLU A 110 -9.71 7.67 -6.60
C GLU A 110 -11.22 7.95 -6.75
N GLU A 111 -12.06 6.89 -6.70
CA GLU A 111 -13.52 6.94 -6.79
C GLU A 111 -14.09 5.68 -6.13
N MET A 112 -14.15 5.70 -4.78
CA MET A 112 -14.49 4.52 -4.01
C MET A 112 -16.00 4.27 -3.96
N PRO A 113 -16.47 3.01 -4.18
CA PRO A 113 -17.90 2.67 -4.12
C PRO A 113 -18.36 2.46 -2.66
N PHE A 114 -17.96 3.34 -1.77
CA PHE A 114 -18.33 3.32 -0.36
C PHE A 114 -19.03 4.61 0.03
N GLY A 115 -19.93 4.53 1.01
CA GLY A 115 -20.53 5.71 1.64
C GLY A 115 -19.55 6.45 2.55
N ASP A 116 -19.97 7.62 3.02
CA ASP A 116 -19.18 8.43 3.96
C ASP A 116 -19.08 7.77 5.33
N ALA A 117 -17.96 8.00 6.02
CA ALA A 117 -17.76 7.63 7.41
C ALA A 117 -18.02 6.13 7.74
N GLN A 118 -17.58 5.22 6.87
CA GLN A 118 -17.77 3.77 7.06
C GLN A 118 -16.61 3.11 7.81
N PHE A 119 -15.39 3.59 7.64
CA PHE A 119 -14.19 2.89 8.12
C PHE A 119 -13.53 3.59 9.32
N ASP A 120 -13.10 2.79 10.29
CA ASP A 120 -12.27 3.26 11.41
C ASP A 120 -10.84 3.51 10.97
N ARG A 121 -10.35 2.74 10.00
CA ARG A 121 -8.98 2.83 9.46
C ARG A 121 -8.97 2.64 7.95
N VAL A 122 -8.08 3.37 7.30
CA VAL A 122 -7.71 3.15 5.90
C VAL A 122 -6.21 2.86 5.85
N THR A 123 -5.82 1.83 5.12
CA THR A 123 -4.42 1.44 4.95
C THR A 123 -4.03 1.39 3.48
N ILE A 124 -2.76 1.69 3.19
CA ILE A 124 -2.14 1.44 1.89
C ILE A 124 -0.74 0.90 2.11
N GLY A 125 -0.42 -0.22 1.48
CA GLY A 125 0.91 -0.80 1.49
C GLY A 125 1.57 -0.76 0.11
N PHE A 126 2.43 0.25 -0.16
CA PHE A 126 3.24 0.37 -1.39
C PHE A 126 2.44 0.60 -2.68
N GLY A 127 1.23 1.16 -2.57
CA GLY A 127 0.32 1.39 -3.69
C GLY A 127 0.20 2.85 -4.12
N ILE A 128 0.28 3.82 -3.19
CA ILE A 128 -0.11 5.22 -3.42
C ILE A 128 0.74 5.92 -4.51
N ARG A 129 2.01 5.52 -4.69
CA ARG A 129 2.87 6.09 -5.75
C ARG A 129 2.34 5.84 -7.15
N ASN A 130 1.51 4.80 -7.31
CA ASN A 130 0.95 4.38 -8.59
C ASN A 130 -0.31 5.15 -8.98
N PHE A 131 -0.96 5.83 -8.03
CA PHE A 131 -2.20 6.58 -8.28
C PHE A 131 -1.96 7.73 -9.24
N GLU A 132 -2.92 7.97 -10.11
CA GLU A 132 -2.88 9.05 -11.11
C GLU A 132 -3.15 10.40 -10.45
N HIS A 133 -4.21 10.48 -9.62
CA HIS A 133 -4.64 11.66 -8.89
C HIS A 133 -4.63 11.40 -7.38
N ARG A 134 -3.44 11.52 -6.76
CA ARG A 134 -3.22 11.18 -5.35
C ARG A 134 -4.05 12.01 -4.38
N GLU A 135 -4.25 13.30 -4.69
CA GLU A 135 -5.09 14.22 -3.91
C GLU A 135 -6.55 13.77 -3.91
N ARG A 136 -7.05 13.28 -5.05
CA ARG A 136 -8.40 12.74 -5.17
C ARG A 136 -8.56 11.48 -4.31
N ALA A 137 -7.57 10.59 -4.35
CA ALA A 137 -7.56 9.42 -3.48
C ALA A 137 -7.48 9.80 -1.99
N LEU A 138 -6.70 10.81 -1.61
CA LEU A 138 -6.64 11.32 -0.23
C LEU A 138 -8.00 11.90 0.21
N ALA A 139 -8.69 12.63 -0.65
CA ALA A 139 -10.02 13.15 -0.37
C ALA A 139 -11.04 12.02 -0.17
N GLU A 140 -11.00 10.98 -1.02
CA GLU A 140 -11.84 9.80 -0.87
C GLU A 140 -11.53 9.03 0.43
N MET A 141 -10.24 8.86 0.79
CA MET A 141 -9.87 8.26 2.08
C MET A 141 -10.42 9.06 3.26
N LEU A 142 -10.34 10.39 3.19
CA LEU A 142 -10.90 11.26 4.23
C LEU A 142 -12.42 11.13 4.29
N ARG A 143 -13.10 11.04 3.14
CA ARG A 143 -14.55 10.91 3.06
C ARG A 143 -15.04 9.63 3.73
N VAL A 144 -14.43 8.48 3.37
CA VAL A 144 -14.87 7.16 3.86
C VAL A 144 -14.46 6.87 5.31
N LEU A 145 -13.47 7.58 5.85
CA LEU A 145 -13.09 7.49 7.27
C LEU A 145 -14.19 8.07 8.17
N LYS A 146 -14.46 7.40 9.28
CA LYS A 146 -15.26 7.96 10.39
C LYS A 146 -14.54 9.17 11.01
N PRO A 147 -15.26 10.14 11.61
CA PRO A 147 -14.62 11.16 12.46
C PRO A 147 -13.68 10.50 13.49
N GLY A 148 -12.48 11.04 13.66
CA GLY A 148 -11.43 10.42 14.49
C GLY A 148 -10.78 9.17 13.89
N GLY A 149 -11.19 8.76 12.68
CA GLY A 149 -10.57 7.66 11.93
C GLY A 149 -9.15 8.00 11.47
N ARG A 150 -8.39 7.00 11.04
CA ARG A 150 -6.97 7.16 10.71
C ARG A 150 -6.60 6.51 9.40
N VAL A 151 -5.78 7.23 8.61
CA VAL A 151 -5.06 6.66 7.47
C VAL A 151 -3.63 6.28 7.85
N VAL A 152 -3.16 5.11 7.38
CA VAL A 152 -1.78 4.65 7.53
C VAL A 152 -1.25 4.21 6.16
N ILE A 153 -0.25 4.93 5.66
CA ILE A 153 0.34 4.71 4.34
C ILE A 153 1.77 4.24 4.51
N LEU A 154 2.11 3.07 3.99
CA LEU A 154 3.49 2.62 3.81
C LEU A 154 3.89 2.87 2.36
N GLU A 155 5.01 3.58 2.15
CA GLU A 155 5.52 3.79 0.80
C GLU A 155 7.05 3.78 0.76
N LEU A 156 7.60 3.31 -0.36
CA LEU A 156 9.03 3.33 -0.61
C LEU A 156 9.52 4.77 -0.78
N SER A 157 10.72 5.01 -0.31
CA SER A 157 11.33 6.34 -0.40
C SER A 157 12.85 6.22 -0.53
N VAL A 158 13.47 7.30 -0.96
CA VAL A 158 14.93 7.39 -1.06
C VAL A 158 15.50 7.79 0.31
N PRO A 159 16.48 7.06 0.86
CA PRO A 159 17.16 7.43 2.10
C PRO A 159 17.77 8.83 2.01
N ALA A 160 17.66 9.61 3.09
CA ALA A 160 18.31 10.92 3.18
C ALA A 160 19.77 10.81 3.61
N TRP A 161 20.12 9.80 4.41
CA TRP A 161 21.48 9.56 4.88
C TRP A 161 22.37 9.01 3.77
N GLN A 162 23.45 9.71 3.44
CA GLN A 162 24.27 9.46 2.25
C GLN A 162 24.78 8.01 2.10
N PRO A 163 25.34 7.35 3.13
CA PRO A 163 25.77 5.96 3.00
C PRO A 163 24.63 4.99 2.64
N ALA A 164 23.46 5.16 3.28
CA ALA A 164 22.28 4.36 2.96
C ALA A 164 21.77 4.65 1.54
N ARG A 165 21.83 5.91 1.11
CA ARG A 165 21.47 6.33 -0.26
C ARG A 165 22.39 5.73 -1.30
N TRP A 166 23.69 5.64 -1.03
CA TRP A 166 24.65 5.01 -1.92
C TRP A 166 24.34 3.51 -2.09
N CYS A 167 24.15 2.78 -0.98
CA CYS A 167 23.76 1.36 -1.01
C CYS A 167 22.41 1.15 -1.73
N TYR A 168 21.43 2.02 -1.46
CA TYR A 168 20.13 2.01 -2.13
C TYR A 168 20.28 2.19 -3.65
N ASN A 169 21.04 3.20 -4.08
CA ASN A 169 21.27 3.45 -5.50
C ASN A 169 21.98 2.27 -6.16
N LEU A 170 23.03 1.72 -5.54
CA LEU A 170 23.74 0.54 -6.06
C LEU A 170 22.78 -0.64 -6.22
N TYR A 171 21.92 -0.90 -5.23
CA TYR A 171 20.92 -1.95 -5.28
C TYR A 171 19.92 -1.74 -6.42
N PHE A 172 19.34 -0.55 -6.52
CA PHE A 172 18.30 -0.24 -7.51
C PHE A 172 18.83 -0.15 -8.96
N THR A 173 20.10 0.25 -9.15
CA THR A 173 20.68 0.39 -10.49
C THR A 173 21.42 -0.85 -10.99
N ARG A 174 21.95 -1.69 -10.10
CA ARG A 174 22.77 -2.86 -10.49
C ARG A 174 22.11 -4.19 -10.14
N VAL A 175 21.61 -4.35 -8.90
CA VAL A 175 21.10 -5.64 -8.40
C VAL A 175 19.68 -5.90 -8.89
N LEU A 176 18.79 -4.93 -8.74
CA LEU A 176 17.37 -5.07 -9.08
C LEU A 176 17.12 -5.45 -10.55
N PRO A 177 17.76 -4.81 -11.56
CA PRO A 177 17.55 -5.17 -12.96
C PRO A 177 18.03 -6.59 -13.30
N VAL A 178 19.13 -7.03 -12.68
CA VAL A 178 19.70 -8.38 -12.92
C VAL A 178 18.80 -9.44 -12.32
N VAL A 179 18.46 -9.30 -11.03
CA VAL A 179 17.60 -10.27 -10.33
C VAL A 179 16.20 -10.30 -10.95
N GLY A 180 15.63 -9.13 -11.22
CA GLY A 180 14.31 -8.99 -11.85
C GLY A 180 14.26 -9.62 -13.25
N GLY A 181 15.30 -9.42 -14.06
CA GLY A 181 15.39 -9.99 -15.39
C GLY A 181 15.49 -11.52 -15.40
N MET A 182 16.18 -12.10 -14.41
CA MET A 182 16.34 -13.56 -14.29
C MET A 182 15.08 -14.29 -13.79
N VAL A 183 14.29 -13.63 -12.93
CA VAL A 183 13.18 -14.31 -12.23
C VAL A 183 11.83 -14.17 -12.93
N SER A 184 11.58 -13.08 -13.67
CA SER A 184 10.23 -12.78 -14.19
C SER A 184 10.09 -12.80 -15.70
N GLY A 185 11.17 -12.72 -16.45
CA GLY A 185 11.09 -12.50 -17.90
C GLY A 185 10.48 -11.13 -18.32
N GLN A 186 9.99 -10.32 -17.37
CA GLN A 186 9.33 -9.03 -17.63
C GLN A 186 10.18 -7.84 -17.15
N ARG A 187 11.10 -7.39 -18.00
CA ARG A 187 11.99 -6.25 -17.70
C ARG A 187 11.24 -4.93 -17.41
N SER A 188 10.04 -4.73 -17.95
CA SER A 188 9.26 -3.49 -17.81
C SER A 188 8.82 -3.20 -16.37
N ALA A 189 8.38 -4.20 -15.61
CA ALA A 189 7.96 -4.02 -14.23
C ALA A 189 9.11 -3.58 -13.30
N TYR A 190 10.35 -3.97 -13.62
CA TYR A 190 11.54 -3.65 -12.81
C TYR A 190 12.18 -2.31 -13.13
N SER A 191 11.99 -1.78 -14.34
CA SER A 191 12.34 -0.39 -14.66
C SER A 191 11.28 0.57 -14.09
N TYR A 192 10.04 0.14 -13.98
CA TYR A 192 8.95 0.94 -13.41
C TYR A 192 9.15 1.23 -11.91
N LEU A 193 9.59 0.24 -11.11
CA LEU A 193 9.70 0.41 -9.66
C LEU A 193 10.64 1.57 -9.26
N PRO A 194 11.91 1.64 -9.70
CA PRO A 194 12.78 2.77 -9.38
C PRO A 194 12.22 4.11 -9.86
N ALA A 195 11.69 4.15 -11.07
CA ALA A 195 11.11 5.37 -11.66
C ALA A 195 9.92 5.88 -10.83
N SER A 196 9.01 5.00 -10.42
CA SER A 196 7.84 5.36 -9.62
C SER A 196 8.22 5.85 -8.21
N VAL A 197 9.26 5.27 -7.59
CA VAL A 197 9.76 5.73 -6.28
C VAL A 197 10.39 7.11 -6.38
N LEU A 198 11.18 7.38 -7.43
CA LEU A 198 11.79 8.70 -7.66
C LEU A 198 10.75 9.78 -8.00
N ALA A 199 9.65 9.40 -8.65
CA ALA A 199 8.55 10.30 -8.99
C ALA A 199 7.58 10.57 -7.81
N PHE A 200 7.74 9.87 -6.69
CA PHE A 200 6.92 10.13 -5.51
C PHE A 200 7.40 11.39 -4.77
N PRO A 201 6.51 12.27 -4.30
CA PRO A 201 6.90 13.52 -3.65
C PRO A 201 7.83 13.32 -2.44
N PRO A 202 8.73 14.27 -2.16
CA PRO A 202 9.48 14.31 -0.92
C PRO A 202 8.57 14.29 0.30
N LYS A 203 9.06 13.80 1.43
CA LYS A 203 8.21 13.58 2.62
C LYS A 203 7.52 14.84 3.14
N GLU A 204 8.18 15.98 3.07
CA GLU A 204 7.62 17.26 3.52
C GLU A 204 6.46 17.69 2.64
N GLU A 205 6.63 17.60 1.33
CA GLU A 205 5.62 17.92 0.33
C GLU A 205 4.43 16.97 0.44
N TRP A 206 4.68 15.64 0.56
CA TRP A 206 3.62 14.66 0.73
C TRP A 206 2.81 14.91 2.01
N MET A 207 3.47 15.22 3.13
CA MET A 207 2.78 15.56 4.38
C MET A 207 1.99 16.87 4.27
N ALA A 208 2.49 17.85 3.51
CA ALA A 208 1.76 19.07 3.22
C ALA A 208 0.51 18.79 2.39
N THR A 209 0.62 17.94 1.37
CA THR A 209 -0.52 17.48 0.56
C THR A 209 -1.58 16.78 1.43
N MET A 210 -1.17 15.88 2.33
CA MET A 210 -2.12 15.24 3.26
C MET A 210 -2.86 16.28 4.14
N ARG A 211 -2.15 17.30 4.64
CA ARG A 211 -2.78 18.36 5.44
C ARG A 211 -3.74 19.20 4.59
N ALA A 212 -3.34 19.56 3.38
CA ALA A 212 -4.17 20.31 2.44
C ALA A 212 -5.47 19.56 2.07
N CYS A 213 -5.42 18.23 2.02
CA CYS A 213 -6.59 17.37 1.84
C CYS A 213 -7.46 17.21 3.10
N GLY A 214 -7.11 17.85 4.24
CA GLY A 214 -7.93 17.88 5.46
C GLY A 214 -7.51 16.90 6.57
N PHE A 215 -6.42 16.16 6.43
CA PHE A 215 -5.93 15.31 7.51
C PHE A 215 -5.27 16.13 8.62
N ALA A 216 -5.66 15.86 9.86
CA ALA A 216 -5.03 16.39 11.07
C ALA A 216 -3.89 15.48 11.57
N ALA A 217 -3.09 15.99 12.50
CA ALA A 217 -2.02 15.25 13.19
C ALA A 217 -1.10 14.46 12.23
N VAL A 218 -0.85 15.00 11.03
CA VAL A 218 -0.04 14.34 9.99
C VAL A 218 1.41 14.19 10.47
N ARG A 219 1.89 12.97 10.52
CA ARG A 219 3.23 12.59 10.95
C ARG A 219 3.79 11.46 10.11
N HIS A 220 5.10 11.27 10.15
CA HIS A 220 5.77 10.16 9.47
C HIS A 220 6.76 9.45 10.38
N ARG A 221 7.12 8.21 10.01
CA ARG A 221 8.23 7.45 10.58
C ARG A 221 9.07 6.84 9.47
N ALA A 222 10.37 7.01 9.55
CA ALA A 222 11.32 6.32 8.68
C ALA A 222 11.52 4.88 9.16
N LEU A 223 11.52 3.95 8.24
CA LEU A 223 11.79 2.53 8.46
C LEU A 223 13.01 2.15 7.61
N SER A 224 13.88 1.27 8.13
CA SER A 224 15.10 0.82 7.44
C SER A 224 15.88 2.00 6.85
N LEU A 225 16.32 2.92 7.71
CA LEU A 225 17.10 4.11 7.33
C LEU A 225 16.42 5.03 6.30
N GLY A 226 15.10 4.91 6.15
CA GLY A 226 14.31 5.73 5.23
C GLY A 226 14.07 5.11 3.85
N ILE A 227 14.39 3.83 3.65
CA ILE A 227 14.01 3.07 2.45
C ILE A 227 12.48 2.92 2.34
N CYS A 228 11.80 2.83 3.48
CA CYS A 228 10.36 2.91 3.57
C CYS A 228 9.96 4.02 4.54
N ARG A 229 8.88 4.71 4.27
CA ARG A 229 8.24 5.66 5.17
C ARG A 229 6.82 5.22 5.46
N MET A 230 6.44 5.37 6.72
CA MET A 230 5.07 5.24 7.16
C MET A 230 4.53 6.65 7.43
N TYR A 231 3.47 7.01 6.72
CA TYR A 231 2.74 8.26 6.92
C TYR A 231 1.43 7.96 7.64
N ILE A 232 1.05 8.84 8.56
CA ILE A 232 -0.13 8.69 9.40
C ILE A 232 -0.85 10.03 9.39
N GLY A 233 -2.16 10.01 9.17
CA GLY A 233 -3.03 11.17 9.27
C GLY A 233 -4.33 10.78 9.95
N ASP A 234 -4.90 11.68 10.74
CA ASP A 234 -6.16 11.45 11.44
C ASP A 234 -7.26 12.33 10.80
N LYS A 235 -8.47 11.80 10.61
CA LYS A 235 -9.64 12.61 10.24
C LYS A 235 -10.06 13.41 11.46
N PRO A 236 -10.30 14.73 11.37
CA PRO A 236 -10.87 15.50 12.46
C PRO A 236 -12.18 14.89 13.00
N LEU A 237 -12.53 15.24 14.25
CA LEU A 237 -13.79 14.83 14.88
C LEU A 237 -14.98 15.54 14.24
#